data_5048fc11f11d0846440b43d9b302a51b
#
_entry.id   5048fc11f11d0846440b43d9b302a51b
#
_cell.length_a   1.000
_cell.length_b   1.000
_cell.length_c   1.000
_cell.angle_alpha   90.00
_cell.angle_beta   90.00
_cell.angle_gamma   90.00
#
_symmetry.space_group_name_H-M   'P 1'
#
loop_
_entity.id
_entity.type
_entity.pdbx_description
1 polymer ?
#
loop_
_entity_poly.entity_id
_entity_poly.type
_entity_poly.pdbx_seq_one_letter_code
_entity_poly.pdbx_strand_id
1 'polypeptide(L)'
;MSQLYKKSSYVHVFFKLHIFNPELFPYEKVCFVDSDLVPLNYYDSLFMLDCPAGFVEYRKKLPYLEAYHWDRCDFLEHGKKIPKQLTDIDRPTGADVNAGLLLVKPDKKEYDSMIKELTSPLNTWMGPDKYHKGFYSFNFNSPTGMEFVENSYCYPEQNYLTKRFSGKWKFIEFAFQSWALDPCNSFGIHMAAFNPKPW
;
A
#
# COMPACT_ATOMS: atom_id res chain seq x y z
N MET A 1 13.44 -15.69 -4.50
CA MET A 1 12.28 -14.74 -4.48
C MET A 1 11.35 -14.87 -5.68
N SER A 2 11.86 -15.05 -6.91
CA SER A 2 11.00 -15.11 -8.14
C SER A 2 9.95 -16.23 -8.16
N GLN A 3 10.14 -17.32 -7.45
CA GLN A 3 9.18 -18.43 -7.39
C GLN A 3 7.96 -18.16 -6.51
N LEU A 4 7.98 -17.12 -5.70
CA LEU A 4 6.93 -16.79 -4.73
C LEU A 4 5.88 -15.82 -5.30
N TYR A 5 6.16 -15.22 -6.45
CA TYR A 5 5.25 -14.25 -7.09
C TYR A 5 4.92 -14.69 -8.51
N LYS A 6 3.62 -14.83 -8.81
CA LYS A 6 3.14 -15.16 -10.16
C LYS A 6 3.50 -14.10 -11.22
N LYS A 7 3.84 -12.87 -10.79
CA LYS A 7 4.30 -11.78 -11.67
C LYS A 7 5.73 -11.43 -11.34
N SER A 8 6.65 -11.68 -12.26
CA SER A 8 8.08 -11.32 -12.13
C SER A 8 8.32 -9.83 -11.87
N SER A 9 7.39 -8.96 -12.30
CA SER A 9 7.43 -7.52 -12.08
C SER A 9 7.38 -7.11 -10.60
N TYR A 10 6.80 -7.93 -9.72
CA TYR A 10 6.70 -7.60 -8.28
C TYR A 10 7.98 -7.85 -7.47
N VAL A 11 8.99 -8.50 -8.07
CA VAL A 11 10.29 -8.66 -7.38
C VAL A 11 10.94 -7.30 -7.08
N HIS A 12 10.71 -6.32 -7.95
CA HIS A 12 11.30 -4.99 -7.84
C HIS A 12 10.60 -4.05 -6.86
N VAL A 13 9.35 -4.34 -6.46
CA VAL A 13 8.60 -3.41 -5.56
C VAL A 13 9.24 -3.27 -4.19
N PHE A 14 10.00 -4.28 -3.74
CA PHE A 14 10.75 -4.20 -2.48
C PHE A 14 11.91 -3.20 -2.50
N PHE A 15 12.30 -2.65 -3.65
CA PHE A 15 13.21 -1.51 -3.70
C PHE A 15 12.68 -0.29 -2.92
N LYS A 16 11.37 -0.17 -2.77
CA LYS A 16 10.75 0.87 -1.93
C LYS A 16 11.26 0.83 -0.49
N LEU A 17 11.67 -0.34 0.03
CA LEU A 17 12.20 -0.45 1.38
C LEU A 17 13.51 0.31 1.60
N HIS A 18 14.24 0.63 0.54
CA HIS A 18 15.45 1.44 0.65
C HIS A 18 15.21 2.85 1.22
N ILE A 19 13.96 3.37 1.14
CA ILE A 19 13.60 4.64 1.78
C ILE A 19 13.81 4.65 3.31
N PHE A 20 13.88 3.47 3.93
CA PHE A 20 14.18 3.32 5.35
C PHE A 20 15.70 3.30 5.65
N ASN A 21 16.56 3.24 4.62
CA ASN A 21 18.01 3.22 4.79
C ASN A 21 18.58 4.63 4.96
N PRO A 22 19.05 5.04 6.17
CA PRO A 22 19.60 6.38 6.39
C PRO A 22 20.94 6.63 5.69
N GLU A 23 21.63 5.58 5.21
CA GLU A 23 22.84 5.72 4.41
C GLU A 23 22.53 6.22 2.99
N LEU A 24 21.34 5.87 2.46
CA LEU A 24 20.86 6.33 1.16
C LEU A 24 20.02 7.60 1.29
N PHE A 25 19.26 7.71 2.37
CA PHE A 25 18.35 8.83 2.65
C PHE A 25 18.65 9.44 4.03
N PRO A 26 19.71 10.28 4.15
CA PRO A 26 20.14 10.86 5.42
C PRO A 26 19.26 12.04 5.86
N TYR A 27 17.95 11.85 5.81
CA TYR A 27 16.95 12.84 6.16
C TYR A 27 16.16 12.41 7.39
N GLU A 28 15.62 13.37 8.13
CA GLU A 28 14.77 13.10 9.28
C GLU A 28 13.48 12.37 8.86
N LYS A 29 12.90 12.79 7.73
CA LYS A 29 11.71 12.18 7.12
C LYS A 29 11.87 12.12 5.61
N VAL A 30 11.30 11.09 5.02
CA VAL A 30 11.27 10.88 3.57
C VAL A 30 9.82 10.64 3.14
N CYS A 31 9.37 11.41 2.15
CA CYS A 31 8.09 11.17 1.48
C CYS A 31 8.37 10.40 0.19
N PHE A 32 7.90 9.16 0.13
CA PHE A 32 7.93 8.36 -1.09
C PHE A 32 6.65 8.59 -1.88
N VAL A 33 6.80 8.77 -3.19
CA VAL A 33 5.70 8.97 -4.13
C VAL A 33 5.92 8.05 -5.32
N ASP A 34 4.93 7.22 -5.67
CA ASP A 34 4.98 6.38 -6.87
C ASP A 34 5.06 7.24 -8.13
N SER A 35 5.73 6.74 -9.17
CA SER A 35 5.93 7.44 -10.44
C SER A 35 4.65 7.73 -11.21
N ASP A 36 3.56 7.07 -10.86
CA ASP A 36 2.22 7.27 -11.42
C ASP A 36 1.27 8.06 -10.48
N LEU A 37 1.81 8.67 -9.43
CA LEU A 37 1.12 9.66 -8.63
C LEU A 37 1.59 11.06 -9.07
N VAL A 38 0.67 11.84 -9.60
CA VAL A 38 0.92 13.20 -10.09
C VAL A 38 0.56 14.20 -9.00
N PRO A 39 1.55 14.88 -8.37
CA PRO A 39 1.28 15.95 -7.43
C PRO A 39 0.64 17.15 -8.17
N LEU A 40 -0.44 17.66 -7.63
CA LEU A 40 -1.14 18.86 -8.12
C LEU A 40 -0.88 20.07 -7.22
N ASN A 41 -0.43 19.80 -5.99
CA ASN A 41 -0.18 20.82 -4.99
C ASN A 41 1.04 20.44 -4.14
N TYR A 42 1.41 21.31 -3.18
CA TYR A 42 2.52 21.06 -2.26
C TYR A 42 2.20 19.96 -1.25
N TYR A 43 3.18 19.10 -0.99
CA TYR A 43 3.09 18.00 -0.01
C TYR A 43 3.79 18.32 1.31
N ASP A 44 4.25 19.55 1.49
CA ASP A 44 5.03 19.96 2.68
C ASP A 44 4.29 19.71 4.00
N SER A 45 2.96 19.83 3.98
CA SER A 45 2.12 19.56 5.16
C SER A 45 2.25 18.11 5.66
N LEU A 46 2.58 17.16 4.79
CA LEU A 46 2.78 15.76 5.20
C LEU A 46 3.96 15.62 6.16
N PHE A 47 5.00 16.47 6.03
CA PHE A 47 6.16 16.42 6.92
C PHE A 47 5.86 16.85 8.35
N MET A 48 4.68 17.42 8.61
CA MET A 48 4.20 17.70 9.96
C MET A 48 3.66 16.44 10.67
N LEU A 49 3.38 15.37 9.93
CA LEU A 49 2.87 14.13 10.51
C LEU A 49 3.98 13.32 11.18
N ASP A 50 3.59 12.52 12.18
CA ASP A 50 4.46 11.48 12.72
C ASP A 50 4.61 10.32 11.73
N CYS A 51 5.78 9.69 11.73
CA CYS A 51 6.07 8.52 10.90
C CYS A 51 5.81 7.19 11.64
N PRO A 52 5.44 6.13 10.94
CA PRO A 52 5.10 6.10 9.53
C PRO A 52 3.69 6.64 9.27
N ALA A 53 3.49 7.27 8.11
CA ALA A 53 2.17 7.69 7.65
C ALA A 53 1.90 7.21 6.22
N GLY A 54 0.64 6.92 5.93
CA GLY A 54 0.19 6.45 4.63
C GLY A 54 -1.32 6.50 4.48
N PHE A 55 -1.77 6.47 3.24
CA PHE A 55 -3.17 6.34 2.90
C PHE A 55 -3.63 4.89 3.11
N VAL A 56 -4.85 4.70 3.60
CA VAL A 56 -5.42 3.38 3.89
C VAL A 56 -6.63 3.13 3.03
N GLU A 57 -6.59 1.99 2.37
CA GLU A 57 -7.73 1.39 1.69
C GLU A 57 -8.25 0.23 2.54
N TYR A 58 -9.55 0.11 2.69
CA TYR A 58 -10.11 -1.04 3.38
C TYR A 58 -10.95 -1.91 2.45
N ARG A 59 -11.06 -3.18 2.78
CA ARG A 59 -11.84 -4.14 2.00
C ARG A 59 -13.26 -4.19 2.51
N LYS A 60 -14.20 -3.88 1.66
CA LYS A 60 -15.62 -3.98 1.93
C LYS A 60 -16.20 -5.21 1.22
N LYS A 61 -16.86 -6.08 1.97
CA LYS A 61 -17.59 -7.21 1.37
C LYS A 61 -18.78 -6.67 0.59
N LEU A 62 -18.85 -7.03 -0.68
CA LEU A 62 -20.02 -6.70 -1.50
C LEU A 62 -21.15 -7.67 -1.21
N PRO A 63 -22.39 -7.20 -0.92
CA PRO A 63 -23.51 -8.04 -0.48
C PRO A 63 -23.93 -9.12 -1.46
N TYR A 64 -23.64 -8.93 -2.76
CA TYR A 64 -24.11 -9.78 -3.86
C TYR A 64 -23.01 -10.62 -4.51
N LEU A 65 -21.75 -10.42 -4.11
CA LEU A 65 -20.61 -11.17 -4.62
C LEU A 65 -19.83 -11.68 -3.41
N GLU A 66 -19.35 -12.92 -3.46
CA GLU A 66 -18.38 -13.40 -2.46
C GLU A 66 -17.00 -12.73 -2.65
N ALA A 67 -17.02 -11.44 -3.01
CA ALA A 67 -15.88 -10.64 -3.35
C ALA A 67 -15.76 -9.42 -2.43
N TYR A 68 -14.52 -8.97 -2.22
CA TYR A 68 -14.22 -7.76 -1.49
C TYR A 68 -13.85 -6.66 -2.47
N HIS A 69 -14.37 -5.47 -2.24
CA HIS A 69 -14.02 -4.26 -2.97
C HIS A 69 -13.17 -3.35 -2.08
N TRP A 70 -12.20 -2.67 -2.68
CA TRP A 70 -11.42 -1.64 -2.01
C TRP A 70 -12.24 -0.35 -1.88
N ASP A 71 -12.25 0.23 -0.70
CA ASP A 71 -12.97 1.47 -0.41
C ASP A 71 -12.10 2.39 0.45
N ARG A 72 -12.50 3.65 0.53
CA ARG A 72 -11.80 4.68 1.31
C ARG A 72 -12.17 4.60 2.78
N CYS A 73 -11.22 4.95 3.64
CA CYS A 73 -11.44 5.11 5.07
C CYS A 73 -11.84 6.55 5.42
N ASP A 74 -12.91 7.07 4.83
CA ASP A 74 -13.37 8.46 5.04
C ASP A 74 -13.75 8.78 6.51
N PHE A 75 -13.86 7.75 7.35
CA PHE A 75 -14.08 7.89 8.80
C PHE A 75 -12.78 8.15 9.60
N LEU A 76 -11.61 8.11 8.95
CA LEU A 76 -10.33 8.42 9.58
C LEU A 76 -9.97 9.89 9.36
N GLU A 77 -9.44 10.52 10.40
CA GLU A 77 -8.96 11.90 10.34
C GLU A 77 -7.48 11.95 9.95
N HIS A 78 -7.14 12.89 9.08
CA HIS A 78 -5.75 13.16 8.67
C HIS A 78 -4.82 13.33 9.89
N GLY A 79 -3.66 12.68 9.86
CA GLY A 79 -2.66 12.72 10.93
C GLY A 79 -2.98 11.88 12.16
N LYS A 80 -4.19 11.33 12.28
CA LYS A 80 -4.54 10.48 13.41
C LYS A 80 -3.99 9.06 13.23
N LYS A 81 -3.80 8.38 14.35
CA LYS A 81 -3.34 7.00 14.38
C LYS A 81 -4.41 6.07 13.79
N ILE A 82 -3.99 5.24 12.85
CA ILE A 82 -4.84 4.20 12.29
C ILE A 82 -5.01 3.09 13.33
N PRO A 83 -6.26 2.70 13.67
CA PRO A 83 -6.52 1.60 14.59
C PRO A 83 -5.84 0.31 14.12
N LYS A 84 -5.17 -0.40 15.05
CA LYS A 84 -4.48 -1.65 14.73
C LYS A 84 -5.39 -2.66 14.05
N GLN A 85 -6.65 -2.70 14.46
CA GLN A 85 -7.65 -3.62 13.92
C GLN A 85 -7.92 -3.44 12.42
N LEU A 86 -7.73 -2.22 11.90
CA LEU A 86 -7.86 -1.94 10.47
C LEU A 86 -6.66 -2.43 9.66
N THR A 87 -5.47 -2.39 10.24
CA THR A 87 -4.22 -2.83 9.60
C THR A 87 -3.87 -4.29 9.93
N ASP A 88 -4.81 -5.04 10.47
CA ASP A 88 -4.70 -6.48 10.66
C ASP A 88 -5.05 -7.19 9.35
N ILE A 89 -4.04 -7.40 8.52
CA ILE A 89 -4.19 -8.02 7.18
C ILE A 89 -4.61 -9.49 7.24
N ASP A 90 -4.54 -10.11 8.42
CA ASP A 90 -5.01 -11.48 8.62
C ASP A 90 -6.54 -11.56 8.73
N ARG A 91 -7.24 -10.41 8.66
CA ARG A 91 -8.71 -10.34 8.65
C ARG A 91 -9.24 -10.07 7.24
N PRO A 92 -10.36 -10.70 6.85
CA PRO A 92 -10.98 -10.47 5.54
C PRO A 92 -11.37 -9.00 5.29
N THR A 93 -11.64 -8.26 6.37
CA THR A 93 -12.02 -6.83 6.34
C THR A 93 -10.86 -5.90 6.70
N GLY A 94 -9.63 -6.42 6.73
CA GLY A 94 -8.44 -5.63 7.00
C GLY A 94 -8.22 -4.55 5.94
N ALA A 95 -7.59 -3.47 6.35
CA ALA A 95 -7.18 -2.41 5.46
C ALA A 95 -5.69 -2.52 5.16
N ASP A 96 -5.30 -2.20 3.93
CA ASP A 96 -3.91 -2.08 3.55
C ASP A 96 -3.50 -0.61 3.45
N VAL A 97 -2.30 -0.32 3.88
CA VAL A 97 -1.67 0.99 3.63
C VAL A 97 -1.18 0.99 2.18
N ASN A 98 -1.73 1.86 1.36
CA ASN A 98 -1.31 1.98 -0.04
C ASN A 98 0.14 2.47 -0.13
N ALA A 99 0.99 1.70 -0.81
CA ALA A 99 2.42 1.98 -0.90
C ALA A 99 2.79 3.02 -1.99
N GLY A 100 1.81 3.65 -2.61
CA GLY A 100 2.02 4.71 -3.62
C GLY A 100 2.37 6.06 -3.00
N LEU A 101 1.98 6.29 -1.74
CA LEU A 101 2.33 7.49 -0.96
C LEU A 101 2.65 7.10 0.48
N LEU A 102 3.91 7.28 0.88
CA LEU A 102 4.38 6.93 2.21
C LEU A 102 5.23 8.05 2.79
N LEU A 103 4.97 8.41 4.04
CA LEU A 103 5.90 9.23 4.83
C LEU A 103 6.57 8.33 5.87
N VAL A 104 7.89 8.27 5.84
CA VAL A 104 8.68 7.41 6.72
C VAL A 104 9.83 8.15 7.36
N LYS A 105 10.32 7.61 8.47
CA LYS A 105 11.57 8.03 9.09
C LYS A 105 12.62 6.97 8.80
N PRO A 106 13.72 7.28 8.07
CA PRO A 106 14.81 6.35 7.90
C PRO A 106 15.41 5.92 9.25
N ASP A 107 15.57 4.61 9.42
CA ASP A 107 16.15 4.02 10.63
C ASP A 107 16.94 2.76 10.26
N LYS A 108 18.23 2.73 10.60
CA LYS A 108 19.14 1.65 10.23
C LYS A 108 18.73 0.30 10.83
N LYS A 109 18.27 0.32 12.09
CA LYS A 109 17.86 -0.92 12.77
C LYS A 109 16.59 -1.49 12.15
N GLU A 110 15.63 -0.60 11.85
CA GLU A 110 14.39 -0.98 11.18
C GLU A 110 14.68 -1.55 9.79
N TYR A 111 15.50 -0.85 8.99
CA TYR A 111 15.90 -1.29 7.66
C TYR A 111 16.59 -2.66 7.68
N ASP A 112 17.63 -2.84 8.52
CA ASP A 112 18.38 -4.10 8.62
C ASP A 112 17.47 -5.25 9.08
N SER A 113 16.54 -4.97 9.99
CA SER A 113 15.55 -5.95 10.45
C SER A 113 14.62 -6.38 9.33
N MET A 114 14.15 -5.43 8.49
CA MET A 114 13.31 -5.74 7.32
C MET A 114 14.07 -6.59 6.30
N ILE A 115 15.29 -6.23 5.98
CA ILE A 115 16.11 -7.00 5.03
C ILE A 115 16.38 -8.41 5.55
N LYS A 116 16.73 -8.55 6.82
CA LYS A 116 16.93 -9.85 7.45
C LYS A 116 15.68 -10.72 7.41
N GLU A 117 14.52 -10.14 7.71
CA GLU A 117 13.25 -10.84 7.68
C GLU A 117 12.91 -11.33 6.27
N LEU A 118 13.03 -10.46 5.26
CA LEU A 118 12.69 -10.77 3.88
C LEU A 118 13.66 -11.74 3.19
N THR A 119 14.92 -11.76 3.64
CA THR A 119 15.95 -12.67 3.08
C THR A 119 16.08 -13.98 3.84
N SER A 120 15.39 -14.12 4.99
CA SER A 120 15.40 -15.35 5.77
C SER A 120 14.74 -16.50 5.02
N PRO A 121 15.35 -17.71 5.02
CA PRO A 121 14.72 -18.91 4.48
C PRO A 121 13.43 -19.30 5.23
N LEU A 122 13.33 -18.92 6.51
CA LEU A 122 12.16 -19.11 7.37
C LEU A 122 11.22 -17.90 7.32
N ASN A 123 11.02 -17.35 6.15
CA ASN A 123 10.22 -16.15 5.96
C ASN A 123 8.75 -16.40 6.35
N THR A 124 8.43 -16.17 7.62
CA THR A 124 7.12 -16.47 8.21
C THR A 124 6.03 -15.46 7.85
N TRP A 125 6.41 -14.28 7.37
CA TRP A 125 5.43 -13.29 6.97
C TRP A 125 4.72 -13.66 5.66
N MET A 126 5.39 -14.50 4.82
CA MET A 126 4.86 -15.03 3.57
C MET A 126 4.03 -16.30 3.75
N GLY A 127 3.60 -16.60 4.98
CA GLY A 127 2.69 -17.71 5.22
C GLY A 127 1.45 -17.60 4.33
N PRO A 128 0.81 -18.74 4.00
CA PRO A 128 -0.38 -18.72 3.17
C PRO A 128 -1.41 -17.81 3.84
N ASP A 129 -1.82 -16.81 3.07
CA ASP A 129 -2.89 -15.93 3.47
C ASP A 129 -4.16 -16.78 3.64
N LYS A 130 -4.47 -17.13 4.87
CA LYS A 130 -5.61 -17.99 5.20
C LYS A 130 -6.94 -17.38 4.77
N TYR A 131 -6.96 -16.09 4.49
CA TYR A 131 -8.15 -15.30 4.22
C TYR A 131 -8.26 -14.83 2.77
N HIS A 132 -7.14 -14.79 2.03
CA HIS A 132 -7.12 -14.35 0.65
C HIS A 132 -7.06 -15.55 -0.29
N LYS A 133 -8.22 -16.18 -0.50
CA LYS A 133 -8.32 -17.22 -1.56
C LYS A 133 -8.16 -16.63 -2.97
N GLY A 134 -8.09 -15.31 -3.06
CA GLY A 134 -7.96 -14.58 -4.29
C GLY A 134 -8.78 -13.28 -4.30
N PHE A 135 -8.66 -12.52 -5.34
CA PHE A 135 -9.44 -11.29 -5.58
C PHE A 135 -9.85 -11.20 -7.03
N TYR A 136 -10.91 -10.43 -7.29
CA TYR A 136 -11.30 -10.10 -8.65
C TYR A 136 -10.50 -8.89 -9.13
N SER A 137 -9.74 -9.09 -10.20
CA SER A 137 -9.04 -8.02 -10.92
C SER A 137 -9.82 -7.65 -12.17
N PHE A 138 -9.85 -6.37 -12.53
CA PHE A 138 -10.36 -5.96 -13.84
C PHE A 138 -9.46 -6.52 -14.94
N ASN A 139 -10.06 -7.34 -15.81
CA ASN A 139 -9.41 -7.83 -17.01
C ASN A 139 -10.31 -7.50 -18.20
N PHE A 140 -9.92 -6.49 -18.98
CA PHE A 140 -10.67 -6.07 -20.17
C PHE A 140 -10.77 -7.16 -21.26
N ASN A 141 -9.95 -8.20 -21.18
CA ASN A 141 -10.00 -9.35 -22.07
C ASN A 141 -10.90 -10.48 -21.54
N SER A 142 -11.42 -10.36 -20.32
CA SER A 142 -12.39 -11.31 -19.78
C SER A 142 -13.80 -10.99 -20.28
N PRO A 143 -14.61 -12.00 -20.66
CA PRO A 143 -16.00 -11.79 -21.05
C PRO A 143 -16.86 -11.11 -19.98
N THR A 144 -16.46 -11.22 -18.71
CA THR A 144 -17.14 -10.61 -17.57
C THR A 144 -16.50 -9.28 -17.14
N GLY A 145 -15.40 -8.86 -17.79
CA GLY A 145 -14.60 -7.72 -17.38
C GLY A 145 -13.80 -7.96 -16.07
N MET A 146 -13.93 -9.15 -15.48
CA MET A 146 -13.26 -9.49 -14.20
C MET A 146 -12.63 -10.88 -14.28
N GLU A 147 -11.47 -11.02 -13.64
CA GLU A 147 -10.76 -12.28 -13.51
C GLU A 147 -10.48 -12.56 -12.03
N PHE A 148 -10.73 -13.79 -11.60
CA PHE A 148 -10.39 -14.22 -10.26
C PHE A 148 -8.92 -14.66 -10.22
N VAL A 149 -8.13 -14.01 -9.36
CA VAL A 149 -6.71 -14.30 -9.16
C VAL A 149 -6.53 -15.01 -7.82
N GLU A 150 -6.29 -16.33 -7.87
CA GLU A 150 -6.07 -17.15 -6.68
C GLU A 150 -4.71 -16.90 -6.02
N ASN A 151 -4.70 -16.96 -4.68
CA ASN A 151 -3.50 -17.14 -3.84
C ASN A 151 -2.32 -16.22 -4.16
N SER A 152 -2.56 -14.94 -4.43
CA SER A 152 -1.47 -14.01 -4.63
C SER A 152 -1.56 -12.85 -3.64
N TYR A 153 -0.45 -12.54 -3.00
CA TYR A 153 -0.26 -11.20 -2.46
C TYR A 153 -0.36 -10.23 -3.64
N CYS A 154 -1.44 -9.45 -3.65
CA CYS A 154 -1.68 -8.46 -4.71
C CYS A 154 -0.55 -7.45 -4.79
N TYR A 155 -0.12 -7.01 -3.62
CA TYR A 155 0.83 -5.91 -3.43
C TYR A 155 1.80 -6.30 -2.31
N PRO A 156 2.85 -7.08 -2.61
CA PRO A 156 3.66 -7.74 -1.57
C PRO A 156 4.36 -6.76 -0.63
N GLU A 157 4.89 -5.65 -1.13
CA GLU A 157 5.51 -4.62 -0.29
C GLU A 157 4.48 -3.86 0.55
N GLN A 158 3.32 -3.58 -0.02
CA GLN A 158 2.21 -2.91 0.65
C GLN A 158 1.69 -3.75 1.82
N ASN A 159 1.42 -5.03 1.59
CA ASN A 159 0.98 -5.95 2.62
C ASN A 159 2.06 -6.11 3.71
N TYR A 160 3.33 -6.23 3.30
CA TYR A 160 4.46 -6.32 4.23
C TYR A 160 4.54 -5.09 5.14
N LEU A 161 4.55 -3.90 4.55
CA LEU A 161 4.65 -2.64 5.30
C LEU A 161 3.42 -2.43 6.19
N THR A 162 2.22 -2.74 5.69
CA THR A 162 0.98 -2.68 6.48
C THR A 162 1.10 -3.49 7.76
N LYS A 163 1.52 -4.75 7.64
CA LYS A 163 1.71 -5.67 8.75
C LYS A 163 2.85 -5.22 9.67
N ARG A 164 3.99 -4.88 9.10
CA ARG A 164 5.20 -4.48 9.84
C ARG A 164 4.95 -3.31 10.79
N PHE A 165 4.20 -2.32 10.33
CA PHE A 165 3.89 -1.12 11.10
C PHE A 165 2.44 -1.09 11.61
N SER A 166 1.77 -2.24 11.66
CA SER A 166 0.40 -2.32 12.18
C SER A 166 0.29 -1.69 13.57
N GLY A 167 -0.67 -0.80 13.74
CA GLY A 167 -0.88 -0.04 14.97
C GLY A 167 0.10 1.11 15.21
N LYS A 168 1.01 1.41 14.25
CA LYS A 168 1.90 2.59 14.29
C LYS A 168 1.53 3.64 13.25
N TRP A 169 0.87 3.25 12.16
CA TRP A 169 0.52 4.11 11.04
C TRP A 169 -0.28 5.33 11.44
N LYS A 170 0.04 6.48 10.82
CA LYS A 170 -0.78 7.69 10.80
C LYS A 170 -1.51 7.78 9.46
N PHE A 171 -2.73 8.27 9.46
CA PHE A 171 -3.55 8.36 8.27
C PHE A 171 -3.19 9.59 7.42
N ILE A 172 -2.93 9.36 6.15
CA ILE A 172 -2.90 10.41 5.12
C ILE A 172 -4.24 10.39 4.41
N GLU A 173 -4.93 11.53 4.35
CA GLU A 173 -6.22 11.62 3.70
C GLU A 173 -6.17 11.36 2.18
N PHE A 174 -7.31 10.94 1.63
CA PHE A 174 -7.44 10.56 0.22
C PHE A 174 -7.04 11.66 -0.76
N ALA A 175 -7.23 12.93 -0.41
CA ALA A 175 -6.90 14.06 -1.28
C ALA A 175 -5.45 14.06 -1.76
N PHE A 176 -4.50 13.47 -1.00
CA PHE A 176 -3.10 13.41 -1.39
C PHE A 176 -2.78 12.34 -2.45
N GLN A 177 -3.66 11.35 -2.63
CA GLN A 177 -3.52 10.34 -3.69
C GLN A 177 -4.88 9.89 -4.22
N SER A 178 -5.67 10.85 -4.65
CA SER A 178 -6.99 10.60 -5.20
C SER A 178 -6.93 9.78 -6.50
N TRP A 179 -7.88 8.87 -6.68
CA TRP A 179 -8.09 8.17 -7.95
C TRP A 179 -9.11 8.89 -8.84
N ALA A 180 -9.77 9.90 -8.31
CA ALA A 180 -10.70 10.72 -9.07
C ALA A 180 -9.95 11.84 -9.78
N LEU A 181 -10.32 12.11 -11.03
CA LEU A 181 -9.88 13.29 -11.76
C LEU A 181 -10.63 14.54 -11.24
N ASP A 182 -10.37 14.89 -9.99
CA ASP A 182 -10.91 16.10 -9.35
C ASP A 182 -9.75 16.99 -8.89
N PRO A 183 -9.16 17.77 -9.82
CA PRO A 183 -8.02 18.61 -9.50
C PRO A 183 -8.34 19.74 -8.51
N CYS A 184 -9.60 20.10 -8.33
CA CYS A 184 -9.99 21.16 -7.40
C CYS A 184 -9.96 20.71 -5.94
N ASN A 185 -10.18 19.40 -5.69
CA ASN A 185 -10.25 18.83 -4.35
C ASN A 185 -9.14 17.81 -4.06
N SER A 186 -8.15 17.70 -4.96
CA SER A 186 -7.04 16.75 -4.81
C SER A 186 -5.71 17.48 -4.72
N PHE A 187 -4.86 17.05 -3.79
CA PHE A 187 -3.44 17.42 -3.75
C PHE A 187 -2.60 16.60 -4.72
N GLY A 188 -3.07 15.40 -5.07
CA GLY A 188 -2.43 14.53 -6.03
C GLY A 188 -3.39 13.51 -6.61
N ILE A 189 -3.10 13.07 -7.85
CA ILE A 189 -3.89 12.06 -8.57
C ILE A 189 -3.02 10.83 -8.80
N HIS A 190 -3.45 9.69 -8.26
CA HIS A 190 -2.78 8.42 -8.43
C HIS A 190 -3.35 7.68 -9.64
N MET A 191 -2.55 7.58 -10.70
CA MET A 191 -2.95 6.99 -11.97
C MET A 191 -2.87 5.45 -11.97
N ALA A 192 -2.80 4.81 -10.81
CA ALA A 192 -2.69 3.35 -10.69
C ALA A 192 -3.82 2.61 -11.41
N ALA A 193 -5.05 3.14 -11.34
CA ALA A 193 -6.24 2.53 -11.93
C ALA A 193 -6.44 2.87 -13.42
N PHE A 194 -5.64 3.75 -14.00
CA PHE A 194 -5.82 4.17 -15.39
C PHE A 194 -5.13 3.21 -16.36
N ASN A 195 -5.85 2.79 -17.38
CA ASN A 195 -5.30 1.99 -18.48
C ASN A 195 -5.97 2.40 -19.82
N PRO A 196 -5.24 2.90 -20.82
CA PRO A 196 -3.80 3.19 -20.75
C PRO A 196 -3.45 4.32 -19.78
N LYS A 197 -2.19 4.38 -19.35
CA LYS A 197 -1.67 5.52 -18.62
C LYS A 197 -1.70 6.77 -19.51
N PRO A 198 -1.90 7.98 -18.99
CA PRO A 198 -2.03 9.19 -19.80
C PRO A 198 -0.72 9.67 -20.47
N TRP A 199 0.40 8.96 -20.25
CA TRP A 199 1.69 9.20 -20.91
C TRP A 199 2.19 7.99 -21.69
#